data_017cfd157e90cbe4872d330d04d4ce10
#
_entry.id   017cfd157e90cbe4872d330d04d4ce10
#
_cell.length_a   1.000
_cell.length_b   1.000
_cell.length_c   1.000
_cell.angle_alpha   90.00
_cell.angle_beta   90.00
_cell.angle_gamma   90.00
#
_symmetry.space_group_name_H-M   'P 1'
#
loop_
_entity.id
_entity.type
_entity.pdbx_description
1 polymer ?
#
loop_
_entity_poly.entity_id
_entity_poly.type
_entity_poly.pdbx_seq_one_letter_code
_entity_poly.pdbx_strand_id
1 'polypeptide(L)'
;SMAYFAVAWLAYQLAKHTLVSEQLAEKRGIDLVNMAQVNQLVIQDIQEGVLVVDKDGIIRQRNTYAEKLLDMNPSAGKTELLRLSDFVPEITERLTSWQGDGNISFDLLRLAHSNALVRTRFLPIQADFRNGVVIFLEDMGRIQAQLQQLKLAALGRLTANIAHEIRNPLSAINHAAELLEEEQLENNTNPRLVRIICDNTQRLNKI
;
A
#
# COMPACT_ATOMS: atom_id res chain seq x y z
N SER A 1 36.13 -45.73 -49.85
CA SER A 1 35.78 -44.28 -50.09
C SER A 1 34.44 -43.86 -49.49
N MET A 2 33.37 -44.69 -49.54
CA MET A 2 32.02 -44.35 -48.96
C MET A 2 32.01 -44.19 -47.42
N ALA A 3 32.80 -45.01 -46.70
CA ALA A 3 32.85 -44.95 -45.23
C ALA A 3 33.37 -43.61 -44.69
N TYR A 4 34.36 -42.99 -45.35
CA TYR A 4 34.87 -41.68 -44.95
C TYR A 4 33.84 -40.54 -45.07
N PHE A 5 33.02 -40.60 -46.15
CA PHE A 5 31.92 -39.59 -46.29
C PHE A 5 30.86 -39.75 -45.24
N ALA A 6 30.50 -40.97 -44.85
CA ALA A 6 29.52 -41.21 -43.78
C ALA A 6 30.03 -40.75 -42.45
N VAL A 7 31.28 -40.96 -42.07
CA VAL A 7 31.92 -40.50 -40.84
C VAL A 7 32.02 -38.98 -40.84
N ALA A 8 32.42 -38.33 -41.91
CA ALA A 8 32.52 -36.89 -42.03
C ALA A 8 31.10 -36.21 -41.89
N TRP A 9 30.12 -36.83 -42.55
CA TRP A 9 28.73 -36.34 -42.43
C TRP A 9 28.18 -36.48 -41.01
N LEU A 10 28.44 -37.60 -40.34
CA LEU A 10 28.02 -37.83 -38.95
C LEU A 10 28.72 -36.85 -38.00
N ALA A 11 30.05 -36.66 -38.19
CA ALA A 11 30.80 -35.67 -37.39
C ALA A 11 30.29 -34.24 -37.59
N TYR A 12 29.94 -33.86 -38.81
CA TYR A 12 29.33 -32.55 -39.10
C TYR A 12 27.96 -32.39 -38.45
N GLN A 13 27.09 -33.40 -38.50
CA GLN A 13 25.80 -33.39 -37.87
C GLN A 13 25.94 -33.30 -36.35
N LEU A 14 26.87 -34.02 -35.73
CA LEU A 14 27.15 -34.00 -34.31
C LEU A 14 27.66 -32.62 -33.88
N ALA A 15 28.62 -32.05 -34.60
CA ALA A 15 29.14 -30.71 -34.35
C ALA A 15 28.06 -29.63 -34.48
N LYS A 16 27.20 -29.74 -35.49
CA LYS A 16 26.08 -28.82 -35.66
C LYS A 16 25.06 -28.93 -34.50
N HIS A 17 24.78 -30.15 -34.07
CA HIS A 17 23.84 -30.39 -32.97
C HIS A 17 24.37 -29.86 -31.63
N THR A 18 25.68 -30.02 -31.36
CA THR A 18 26.32 -29.46 -30.16
C THR A 18 26.32 -27.96 -30.17
N LEU A 19 26.65 -27.29 -31.26
CA LEU A 19 26.63 -25.85 -31.40
C LEU A 19 25.21 -25.25 -31.15
N VAL A 20 24.19 -25.85 -31.75
CA VAL A 20 22.79 -25.43 -31.56
C VAL A 20 22.33 -25.63 -30.10
N SER A 21 22.75 -26.77 -29.49
CA SER A 21 22.42 -27.05 -28.09
C SER A 21 23.10 -26.07 -27.14
N GLU A 22 24.35 -25.70 -27.39
CA GLU A 22 25.13 -24.74 -26.63
C GLU A 22 24.52 -23.32 -26.71
N GLN A 23 24.20 -22.86 -27.92
CA GLN A 23 23.52 -21.57 -28.12
C GLN A 23 22.16 -21.52 -27.45
N LEU A 24 21.40 -22.61 -27.48
CA LEU A 24 20.09 -22.69 -26.82
C LEU A 24 20.23 -22.67 -25.28
N ALA A 25 21.25 -23.34 -24.74
CA ALA A 25 21.56 -23.35 -23.31
C ALA A 25 21.98 -21.96 -22.82
N GLU A 26 22.84 -21.28 -23.57
CA GLU A 26 23.28 -19.93 -23.28
C GLU A 26 22.10 -18.94 -23.31
N LYS A 27 21.27 -18.99 -24.35
CA LYS A 27 20.08 -18.14 -24.45
C LYS A 27 19.11 -18.38 -23.29
N ARG A 28 18.84 -19.63 -22.94
CA ARG A 28 18.01 -19.96 -21.78
C ARG A 28 18.61 -19.47 -20.47
N GLY A 29 19.94 -19.52 -20.33
CA GLY A 29 20.65 -18.96 -19.18
C GLY A 29 20.42 -17.47 -19.05
N ILE A 30 20.57 -16.71 -20.14
CA ILE A 30 20.33 -15.26 -20.16
C ILE A 30 18.86 -14.94 -19.85
N ASP A 31 17.93 -15.66 -20.46
CA ASP A 31 16.50 -15.45 -20.25
C ASP A 31 16.10 -15.69 -18.76
N LEU A 32 16.66 -16.73 -18.14
CA LEU A 32 16.44 -17.01 -16.71
C LEU A 32 17.00 -15.90 -15.81
N VAL A 33 18.20 -15.40 -16.09
CA VAL A 33 18.81 -14.31 -15.34
C VAL A 33 17.97 -13.02 -15.49
N ASN A 34 17.57 -12.69 -16.71
CA ASN A 34 16.74 -11.52 -16.99
C ASN A 34 15.38 -11.64 -16.26
N MET A 35 14.76 -12.82 -16.31
CA MET A 35 13.48 -13.06 -15.65
C MET A 35 13.59 -12.95 -14.12
N ALA A 36 14.67 -13.49 -13.54
CA ALA A 36 14.96 -13.34 -12.11
C ALA A 36 15.16 -11.87 -11.72
N GLN A 37 15.87 -11.10 -12.56
CA GLN A 37 16.12 -9.69 -12.34
C GLN A 37 14.84 -8.84 -12.42
N VAL A 38 14.00 -9.09 -13.42
CA VAL A 38 12.69 -8.43 -13.55
C VAL A 38 11.80 -8.77 -12.37
N ASN A 39 11.70 -10.03 -11.97
CA ASN A 39 10.92 -10.44 -10.80
C ASN A 39 11.42 -9.75 -9.52
N GLN A 40 12.73 -9.62 -9.34
CA GLN A 40 13.30 -8.92 -8.18
C GLN A 40 12.94 -7.43 -8.19
N LEU A 41 13.01 -6.76 -9.34
CA LEU A 41 12.62 -5.35 -9.47
C LEU A 41 11.13 -5.15 -9.17
N VAL A 42 10.27 -6.00 -9.71
CA VAL A 42 8.82 -5.94 -9.45
C VAL A 42 8.51 -6.12 -7.96
N ILE A 43 9.14 -7.09 -7.30
CA ILE A 43 8.94 -7.31 -5.85
C ILE A 43 9.43 -6.13 -5.03
N GLN A 44 10.52 -5.46 -5.45
CA GLN A 44 11.06 -4.29 -4.73
C GLN A 44 10.21 -3.03 -4.86
N ASP A 45 9.50 -2.86 -5.97
CA ASP A 45 8.67 -1.68 -6.25
C ASP A 45 7.24 -1.79 -5.65
N ILE A 46 6.85 -2.96 -5.18
CA ILE A 46 5.58 -3.18 -4.48
C ILE A 46 5.58 -2.39 -3.15
N GLN A 47 4.53 -1.59 -2.93
CA GLN A 47 4.34 -0.79 -1.71
C GLN A 47 3.79 -1.60 -0.52
N GLU A 48 3.84 -2.91 -0.61
CA GLU A 48 3.54 -3.86 0.46
C GLU A 48 4.81 -4.60 0.86
N GLY A 49 4.93 -4.98 2.13
CA GLY A 49 5.98 -5.90 2.56
C GLY A 49 5.74 -7.28 1.97
N VAL A 50 6.78 -7.86 1.36
CA VAL A 50 6.72 -9.22 0.79
C VAL A 50 7.79 -10.06 1.44
N LEU A 51 7.37 -11.20 1.99
CA LEU A 51 8.25 -12.24 2.53
C LEU A 51 7.94 -13.55 1.82
N VAL A 52 8.97 -14.27 1.44
CA VAL A 52 8.89 -15.66 0.97
C VAL A 52 9.48 -16.56 2.03
N VAL A 53 8.67 -17.45 2.58
CA VAL A 53 9.04 -18.34 3.67
C VAL A 53 8.90 -19.77 3.20
N ASP A 54 9.90 -20.62 3.46
CA ASP A 54 9.84 -22.04 3.14
C ASP A 54 9.05 -22.85 4.19
N LYS A 55 8.93 -24.17 3.93
CA LYS A 55 8.24 -25.11 4.82
C LYS A 55 8.80 -25.16 6.26
N ASP A 56 10.08 -24.82 6.42
CA ASP A 56 10.79 -24.86 7.69
C ASP A 56 10.74 -23.52 8.44
N GLY A 57 9.96 -22.55 7.92
CA GLY A 57 9.81 -21.21 8.50
C GLY A 57 11.00 -20.29 8.24
N ILE A 58 11.88 -20.64 7.28
CA ILE A 58 13.05 -19.84 6.93
C ILE A 58 12.67 -18.80 5.87
N ILE A 59 13.02 -17.55 6.10
CA ILE A 59 12.82 -16.46 5.15
C ILE A 59 13.82 -16.59 4.02
N ARG A 60 13.33 -16.90 2.81
CA ARG A 60 14.14 -17.08 1.59
C ARG A 60 14.28 -15.79 0.81
N GLN A 61 13.24 -14.95 0.83
CA GLN A 61 13.24 -13.68 0.13
C GLN A 61 12.43 -12.65 0.90
N ARG A 62 12.86 -11.40 0.84
CA ARG A 62 12.16 -10.24 1.42
C ARG A 62 12.42 -9.02 0.55
N ASN A 63 11.46 -8.10 0.51
CA ASN A 63 11.66 -6.82 -0.14
C ASN A 63 12.04 -5.74 0.87
N THR A 64 12.53 -4.62 0.38
CA THR A 64 12.96 -3.47 1.21
C THR A 64 11.83 -2.92 2.08
N TYR A 65 10.58 -3.04 1.61
CA TYR A 65 9.42 -2.58 2.38
C TYR A 65 9.16 -3.46 3.60
N ALA A 66 9.24 -4.78 3.44
CA ALA A 66 9.15 -5.72 4.57
C ALA A 66 10.28 -5.49 5.60
N GLU A 67 11.51 -5.26 5.15
CA GLU A 67 12.64 -4.95 6.03
C GLU A 67 12.37 -3.73 6.89
N LYS A 68 11.86 -2.65 6.31
CA LYS A 68 11.51 -1.43 7.03
C LYS A 68 10.33 -1.63 7.99
N LEU A 69 9.30 -2.33 7.56
CA LEU A 69 8.08 -2.54 8.34
C LEU A 69 8.34 -3.41 9.57
N LEU A 70 9.23 -4.41 9.43
CA LEU A 70 9.62 -5.35 10.48
C LEU A 70 10.82 -4.88 11.28
N ASP A 71 11.37 -3.69 11.00
CA ASP A 71 12.59 -3.15 11.61
C ASP A 71 13.78 -4.13 11.52
N MET A 72 13.88 -4.83 10.39
CA MET A 72 14.96 -5.77 10.13
C MET A 72 16.22 -5.02 9.72
N ASN A 73 17.34 -5.31 10.36
CA ASN A 73 18.61 -4.71 9.96
C ASN A 73 18.99 -5.19 8.54
N PRO A 74 19.13 -4.32 7.54
CA PRO A 74 19.49 -4.71 6.17
C PRO A 74 20.89 -5.33 6.07
N SER A 75 21.75 -5.09 7.07
CA SER A 75 23.09 -5.67 7.17
C SER A 75 23.11 -7.04 7.86
N ALA A 76 22.04 -7.47 8.50
CA ALA A 76 21.92 -8.82 9.05
C ALA A 76 21.82 -9.80 7.87
N GLY A 77 22.95 -10.20 7.45
CA GLY A 77 23.40 -11.22 6.50
C GLY A 77 22.43 -11.73 5.44
N LYS A 78 22.78 -11.47 4.20
CA LYS A 78 22.37 -12.33 3.07
C LYS A 78 22.80 -13.81 3.30
N THR A 79 23.48 -14.12 4.41
CA THR A 79 24.10 -15.40 4.72
C THR A 79 23.51 -16.09 5.96
N GLU A 80 22.76 -15.40 6.82
CA GLU A 80 22.10 -16.01 7.97
C GLU A 80 20.69 -16.50 7.59
N LEU A 81 20.42 -17.76 7.93
CA LEU A 81 19.10 -18.39 7.81
C LEU A 81 18.16 -17.75 8.85
N LEU A 82 17.47 -16.69 8.47
CA LEU A 82 16.53 -15.98 9.35
C LEU A 82 15.24 -16.79 9.46
N ARG A 83 14.87 -17.18 10.66
CA ARG A 83 13.58 -17.83 10.93
C ARG A 83 12.51 -16.77 11.20
N LEU A 84 11.33 -16.95 10.62
CA LEU A 84 10.20 -16.07 10.84
C LEU A 84 9.81 -15.98 12.32
N SER A 85 9.89 -17.11 13.05
CA SER A 85 9.58 -17.19 14.49
C SER A 85 10.43 -16.30 15.36
N ASP A 86 11.68 -16.06 14.97
CA ASP A 86 12.65 -15.32 15.78
C ASP A 86 12.46 -13.80 15.63
N PHE A 87 11.89 -13.38 14.50
CA PHE A 87 11.64 -11.97 14.20
C PHE A 87 10.21 -11.54 14.49
N VAL A 88 9.23 -12.37 14.08
CA VAL A 88 7.81 -12.00 14.13
C VAL A 88 6.99 -13.20 14.56
N PRO A 89 7.02 -13.57 15.84
CA PRO A 89 6.28 -14.72 16.36
C PRO A 89 4.78 -14.60 16.11
N GLU A 90 4.23 -13.38 16.10
CA GLU A 90 2.81 -13.12 15.87
C GLU A 90 2.37 -13.56 14.45
N ILE A 91 3.22 -13.32 13.45
CA ILE A 91 2.95 -13.77 12.07
C ILE A 91 3.09 -15.28 11.98
N THR A 92 4.03 -15.87 12.73
CA THR A 92 4.25 -17.33 12.76
C THR A 92 3.03 -18.06 13.33
N GLU A 93 2.45 -17.57 14.41
CA GLU A 93 1.21 -18.13 14.97
C GLU A 93 0.05 -18.09 13.98
N ARG A 94 -0.10 -16.96 13.28
CA ARG A 94 -1.14 -16.80 12.26
C ARG A 94 -0.92 -17.70 11.05
N LEU A 95 0.34 -17.84 10.61
CA LEU A 95 0.70 -18.74 9.53
C LEU A 95 0.35 -20.19 9.88
N THR A 96 0.63 -20.62 11.12
CA THR A 96 0.33 -21.96 11.58
C THR A 96 -1.20 -22.21 11.63
N SER A 97 -1.96 -21.24 12.13
CA SER A 97 -3.43 -21.31 12.15
C SER A 97 -4.02 -21.37 10.74
N TRP A 98 -3.49 -20.56 9.82
CA TRP A 98 -3.94 -20.50 8.43
C TRP A 98 -3.64 -21.80 7.67
N GLN A 99 -2.51 -22.46 7.90
CA GLN A 99 -2.17 -23.75 7.31
C GLN A 99 -3.15 -24.86 7.70
N GLY A 100 -3.79 -24.74 8.87
CA GLY A 100 -4.83 -25.65 9.32
C GLY A 100 -6.20 -25.44 8.65
N ASP A 101 -6.58 -24.20 8.38
CA ASP A 101 -7.94 -23.81 7.96
C ASP A 101 -8.07 -23.48 6.47
N GLY A 102 -6.97 -23.17 5.80
CA GLY A 102 -6.94 -22.81 4.36
C GLY A 102 -7.73 -21.54 4.00
N ASN A 103 -8.30 -20.86 4.99
CA ASN A 103 -9.10 -19.67 4.78
C ASN A 103 -8.21 -18.42 4.73
N ILE A 104 -8.41 -17.55 3.73
CA ILE A 104 -7.65 -16.29 3.60
C ILE A 104 -8.08 -15.38 4.75
N SER A 105 -7.32 -15.41 5.84
CA SER A 105 -7.56 -14.52 6.97
C SER A 105 -6.83 -13.20 6.73
N PHE A 106 -7.59 -12.11 6.65
CA PHE A 106 -7.06 -10.75 6.66
C PHE A 106 -7.02 -10.25 8.10
N ASP A 107 -6.10 -10.75 8.89
CA ASP A 107 -6.00 -10.36 10.27
C ASP A 107 -5.13 -9.12 10.44
N LEU A 108 -5.62 -8.18 11.25
CA LEU A 108 -4.86 -7.04 11.72
C LEU A 108 -3.97 -7.48 12.87
N LEU A 109 -2.68 -7.33 12.70
CA LEU A 109 -1.67 -7.65 13.70
C LEU A 109 -0.90 -6.39 14.10
N ARG A 110 -0.63 -6.26 15.39
CA ARG A 110 0.28 -5.24 15.90
C ARG A 110 1.62 -5.90 16.17
N LEU A 111 2.65 -5.48 15.45
CA LEU A 111 4.00 -6.01 15.59
C LEU A 111 4.63 -5.51 16.88
N ALA A 112 5.20 -6.40 17.71
CA ALA A 112 5.78 -6.04 18.99
C ALA A 112 7.02 -5.14 18.85
N HIS A 113 7.87 -5.38 17.85
CA HIS A 113 9.12 -4.64 17.64
C HIS A 113 8.91 -3.23 17.10
N SER A 114 8.11 -3.06 16.06
CA SER A 114 7.89 -1.77 15.38
C SER A 114 6.62 -1.04 15.82
N ASN A 115 5.79 -1.68 16.65
CA ASN A 115 4.44 -1.21 17.03
C ASN A 115 3.56 -0.89 15.82
N ALA A 116 3.96 -1.33 14.63
CA ALA A 116 3.23 -1.12 13.38
C ALA A 116 1.97 -1.99 13.36
N LEU A 117 0.87 -1.40 12.87
CA LEU A 117 -0.36 -2.13 12.61
C LEU A 117 -0.32 -2.63 11.17
N VAL A 118 -0.24 -3.94 10.99
CA VAL A 118 -0.12 -4.57 9.67
C VAL A 118 -1.31 -5.49 9.42
N ARG A 119 -1.73 -5.55 8.15
CA ARG A 119 -2.63 -6.57 7.65
C ARG A 119 -1.79 -7.64 6.96
N THR A 120 -1.98 -8.90 7.36
CA THR A 120 -1.26 -10.03 6.78
C THR A 120 -2.14 -10.81 5.80
N ARG A 121 -1.55 -11.25 4.70
CA ARG A 121 -2.16 -12.14 3.73
C ARG A 121 -1.17 -13.23 3.34
N PHE A 122 -1.62 -14.48 3.39
CA PHE A 122 -0.83 -15.65 3.07
C PHE A 122 -1.24 -16.22 1.71
N LEU A 123 -0.25 -16.54 0.87
CA LEU A 123 -0.47 -17.15 -0.43
C LEU A 123 0.48 -18.35 -0.58
N PRO A 124 -0.03 -19.58 -0.76
CA PRO A 124 0.83 -20.73 -0.94
C PRO A 124 1.54 -20.65 -2.30
N ILE A 125 2.81 -21.06 -2.34
CA ILE A 125 3.58 -21.11 -3.60
C ILE A 125 3.07 -22.24 -4.50
N GLN A 126 2.59 -23.33 -3.89
CA GLN A 126 1.89 -24.42 -4.58
C GLN A 126 0.69 -24.86 -3.74
N ALA A 127 -0.27 -25.52 -4.39
CA ALA A 127 -1.54 -25.90 -3.77
C ALA A 127 -1.43 -26.80 -2.51
N ASP A 128 -0.30 -27.46 -2.30
CA ASP A 128 -0.06 -28.39 -1.18
C ASP A 128 0.87 -27.83 -0.07
N PHE A 129 1.20 -26.54 -0.07
CA PHE A 129 2.06 -25.86 0.91
C PHE A 129 3.50 -26.42 1.04
N ARG A 130 3.88 -27.43 0.26
CA ARG A 130 5.17 -28.11 0.41
C ARG A 130 6.37 -27.25 0.05
N ASN A 131 6.16 -26.22 -0.76
CA ASN A 131 7.23 -25.36 -1.28
C ASN A 131 7.33 -24.00 -0.56
N GLY A 132 6.44 -23.73 0.41
CA GLY A 132 6.46 -22.49 1.18
C GLY A 132 5.28 -21.57 0.91
N VAL A 133 5.36 -20.37 1.49
CA VAL A 133 4.29 -19.37 1.51
C VAL A 133 4.87 -17.99 1.19
N VAL A 134 4.14 -17.22 0.39
CA VAL A 134 4.36 -15.79 0.25
C VAL A 134 3.47 -15.06 1.25
N ILE A 135 4.06 -14.19 2.06
CA ILE A 135 3.39 -13.38 3.06
C ILE A 135 3.42 -11.93 2.60
N PHE A 136 2.27 -11.32 2.46
CA PHE A 136 2.10 -9.90 2.19
C PHE A 136 1.79 -9.17 3.48
N LEU A 137 2.45 -8.02 3.67
CA LEU A 137 2.33 -7.16 4.84
C LEU A 137 1.91 -5.76 4.39
N GLU A 138 0.68 -5.39 4.66
CA GLU A 138 0.14 -4.06 4.35
C GLU A 138 0.20 -3.17 5.58
N ASP A 139 0.82 -2.00 5.47
CA ASP A 139 0.92 -1.00 6.55
C ASP A 139 -0.39 -0.24 6.72
N MET A 140 -1.17 -0.64 7.72
CA MET A 140 -2.44 0.00 8.06
C MET A 140 -2.27 1.35 8.76
N GLY A 141 -1.14 1.59 9.41
CA GLY A 141 -0.84 2.88 10.04
C GLY A 141 -0.73 4.01 8.99
N ARG A 142 -0.07 3.72 7.88
CA ARG A 142 0.02 4.64 6.74
C ARG A 142 -1.36 4.95 6.15
N ILE A 143 -2.19 3.94 5.95
CA ILE A 143 -3.55 4.10 5.43
C ILE A 143 -4.41 4.93 6.40
N GLN A 144 -4.33 4.66 7.69
CA GLN A 144 -5.04 5.44 8.70
C GLN A 144 -4.60 6.92 8.70
N ALA A 145 -3.29 7.19 8.62
CA ALA A 145 -2.77 8.55 8.57
C ALA A 145 -3.27 9.30 7.32
N GLN A 146 -3.29 8.66 6.16
CA GLN A 146 -3.84 9.24 4.92
C GLN A 146 -5.32 9.55 5.04
N LEU A 147 -6.12 8.63 5.60
CA LEU A 147 -7.55 8.85 5.84
C LEU A 147 -7.80 10.01 6.82
N GLN A 148 -6.97 10.12 7.85
CA GLN A 148 -7.05 11.23 8.80
C GLN A 148 -6.76 12.57 8.12
N GLN A 149 -5.74 12.65 7.28
CA GLN A 149 -5.43 13.86 6.51
C GLN A 149 -6.58 14.25 5.57
N LEU A 150 -7.16 13.26 4.87
CA LEU A 150 -8.31 13.50 4.00
C LEU A 150 -9.53 14.03 4.78
N LYS A 151 -9.82 13.46 5.96
CA LYS A 151 -10.89 13.93 6.84
C LYS A 151 -10.66 15.36 7.29
N LEU A 152 -9.43 15.69 7.73
CA LEU A 152 -9.08 17.05 8.16
C LEU A 152 -9.18 18.05 7.00
N ALA A 153 -8.73 17.69 5.80
CA ALA A 153 -8.84 18.54 4.62
C ALA A 153 -10.30 18.79 4.22
N ALA A 154 -11.14 17.75 4.27
CA ALA A 154 -12.57 17.86 4.00
C ALA A 154 -13.27 18.76 5.04
N LEU A 155 -12.96 18.57 6.33
CA LEU A 155 -13.50 19.38 7.43
C LEU A 155 -13.07 20.86 7.30
N GLY A 156 -11.80 21.10 6.93
CA GLY A 156 -11.30 22.46 6.70
C GLY A 156 -12.04 23.19 5.59
N ARG A 157 -12.35 22.50 4.46
CA ARG A 157 -13.17 23.08 3.38
C ARG A 157 -14.60 23.38 3.82
N LEU A 158 -15.24 22.45 4.54
CA LEU A 158 -16.58 22.65 5.09
C LEU A 158 -16.62 23.82 6.05
N THR A 159 -15.66 23.91 6.98
CA THR A 159 -15.57 25.00 7.95
C THR A 159 -15.39 26.37 7.27
N ALA A 160 -14.57 26.43 6.23
CA ALA A 160 -14.37 27.66 5.46
C ALA A 160 -15.67 28.11 4.75
N ASN A 161 -16.39 27.18 4.12
CA ASN A 161 -17.66 27.47 3.47
C ASN A 161 -18.72 27.94 4.48
N ILE A 162 -18.87 27.24 5.60
CA ILE A 162 -19.79 27.61 6.68
C ILE A 162 -19.43 28.99 7.24
N ALA A 163 -18.14 29.28 7.45
CA ALA A 163 -17.71 30.59 7.92
C ALA A 163 -18.09 31.71 6.95
N HIS A 164 -17.99 31.48 5.63
CA HIS A 164 -18.44 32.43 4.62
C HIS A 164 -19.96 32.56 4.60
N GLU A 165 -20.69 31.46 4.70
CA GLU A 165 -22.16 31.46 4.73
C GLU A 165 -22.74 32.12 5.98
N ILE A 166 -22.05 32.06 7.11
CA ILE A 166 -22.41 32.76 8.35
C ILE A 166 -22.03 34.24 8.25
N ARG A 167 -20.86 34.58 7.74
CA ARG A 167 -20.38 35.96 7.65
C ARG A 167 -21.29 36.83 6.78
N ASN A 168 -21.80 36.29 5.65
CA ASN A 168 -22.64 37.03 4.74
C ASN A 168 -23.92 37.59 5.41
N PRO A 169 -24.79 36.77 6.04
CA PRO A 169 -25.98 37.27 6.72
C PRO A 169 -25.66 38.14 7.94
N LEU A 170 -24.54 37.84 8.68
CA LEU A 170 -24.10 38.70 9.78
C LEU A 170 -23.73 40.10 9.29
N SER A 171 -23.00 40.22 8.17
CA SER A 171 -22.67 41.53 7.58
C SER A 171 -23.89 42.29 7.16
N ALA A 172 -24.91 41.62 6.60
CA ALA A 172 -26.17 42.24 6.23
C ALA A 172 -26.98 42.72 7.47
N ILE A 173 -26.97 41.95 8.55
CA ILE A 173 -27.60 42.32 9.82
C ILE A 173 -26.93 43.56 10.42
N ASN A 174 -25.58 43.55 10.49
CA ASN A 174 -24.82 44.67 11.05
C ASN A 174 -25.07 45.96 10.25
N HIS A 175 -24.99 45.88 8.91
CA HIS A 175 -25.21 47.06 8.07
C HIS A 175 -26.65 47.62 8.19
N ALA A 176 -27.65 46.71 8.25
CA ALA A 176 -29.03 47.15 8.48
C ALA A 176 -29.25 47.73 9.88
N ALA A 177 -28.55 47.24 10.89
CA ALA A 177 -28.59 47.79 12.25
C ALA A 177 -27.93 49.17 12.33
N GLU A 178 -26.76 49.35 11.68
CA GLU A 178 -26.09 50.66 11.60
C GLU A 178 -26.98 51.72 10.94
N LEU A 179 -27.62 51.39 9.82
CA LEU A 179 -28.56 52.31 9.16
C LEU A 179 -29.77 52.63 10.00
N LEU A 180 -30.31 51.67 10.78
CA LEU A 180 -31.40 51.91 11.72
C LEU A 180 -30.99 52.85 12.84
N GLU A 181 -29.76 52.78 13.34
CA GLU A 181 -29.22 53.67 14.36
C GLU A 181 -29.11 55.12 13.82
N GLU A 182 -28.66 55.27 12.58
CA GLU A 182 -28.61 56.58 11.90
C GLU A 182 -30.01 57.17 11.69
N GLU A 183 -30.98 56.36 11.22
CA GLU A 183 -32.36 56.80 10.98
C GLU A 183 -33.15 57.13 12.26
N GLN A 184 -32.81 56.54 13.40
CA GLN A 184 -33.40 56.90 14.70
C GLN A 184 -33.16 58.36 15.09
N LEU A 185 -32.11 58.99 14.61
CA LEU A 185 -31.85 60.42 14.78
C LEU A 185 -32.88 61.30 14.03
N GLU A 186 -33.58 60.75 13.03
CA GLU A 186 -34.59 61.46 12.22
C GLU A 186 -36.04 61.07 12.55
N ASN A 187 -36.31 60.28 13.60
CA ASN A 187 -37.65 59.83 14.01
C ASN A 187 -38.39 58.96 12.93
N ASN A 188 -37.70 58.29 12.07
CA ASN A 188 -38.32 57.53 10.98
C ASN A 188 -37.74 56.10 10.92
N THR A 189 -38.39 55.12 11.57
CA THR A 189 -37.97 53.71 11.53
C THR A 189 -38.36 53.06 10.20
N ASN A 190 -37.36 52.66 9.40
CA ASN A 190 -37.57 52.04 8.12
C ASN A 190 -37.91 50.54 8.26
N PRO A 191 -39.15 50.09 7.99
CA PRO A 191 -39.56 48.69 8.19
C PRO A 191 -38.80 47.71 7.26
N ARG A 192 -38.16 48.20 6.22
CA ARG A 192 -37.36 47.42 5.30
C ARG A 192 -36.06 46.93 5.95
N LEU A 193 -35.43 47.76 6.75
CA LEU A 193 -34.18 47.41 7.48
C LEU A 193 -34.45 46.34 8.51
N VAL A 194 -35.56 46.49 9.28
CA VAL A 194 -35.99 45.45 10.26
C VAL A 194 -36.23 44.09 9.54
N ARG A 195 -36.85 44.13 8.38
CA ARG A 195 -37.10 42.92 7.58
C ARG A 195 -35.79 42.25 7.13
N ILE A 196 -34.78 43.00 6.69
CA ILE A 196 -33.47 42.50 6.33
C ILE A 196 -32.82 41.76 7.52
N ILE A 197 -32.90 42.32 8.72
CA ILE A 197 -32.39 41.68 9.93
C ILE A 197 -33.12 40.36 10.20
N CYS A 198 -34.43 40.35 10.18
CA CYS A 198 -35.25 39.18 10.45
C CYS A 198 -34.98 38.05 9.41
N ASP A 199 -34.94 38.36 8.11
CA ASP A 199 -34.71 37.41 7.06
C ASP A 199 -33.32 36.77 7.16
N ASN A 200 -32.29 37.55 7.47
CA ASN A 200 -30.93 37.03 7.62
C ASN A 200 -30.74 36.24 8.94
N THR A 201 -31.42 36.63 10.01
CA THR A 201 -31.44 35.83 11.24
C THR A 201 -32.10 34.48 11.05
N GLN A 202 -33.20 34.41 10.26
CA GLN A 202 -33.83 33.15 9.91
C GLN A 202 -32.94 32.26 9.01
N ARG A 203 -32.13 32.87 8.14
CA ARG A 203 -31.15 32.14 7.35
C ARG A 203 -30.05 31.52 8.21
N LEU A 204 -29.54 32.26 9.20
CA LEU A 204 -28.56 31.75 10.15
C LEU A 204 -29.07 30.56 10.97
N ASN A 205 -30.34 30.56 11.34
CA ASN A 205 -30.93 29.45 12.09
C ASN A 205 -31.11 28.15 11.26
N LYS A 206 -30.89 28.20 9.97
CA LYS A 206 -31.01 27.04 9.06
C LYS A 206 -29.66 26.44 8.67
N ILE A 207 -28.53 27.07 9.03
CA ILE A 207 -27.15 26.58 8.85
C ILE A 207 -26.79 25.66 10.01
#